data_3e0ca5bbecd2666ef28ebc830042a204
#
_entry.id   3e0ca5bbecd2666ef28ebc830042a204
#
_cell.length_a   1.000
_cell.length_b   1.000
_cell.length_c   1.000
_cell.angle_alpha   90.00
_cell.angle_beta   90.00
_cell.angle_gamma   90.00
#
_symmetry.space_group_name_H-M   'P 1'
#
loop_
_entity.id
_entity.type
_entity.pdbx_description
1 polymer ?
#
loop_
_entity_poly.entity_id
_entity_poly.type
_entity_poly.pdbx_seq_one_letter_code
_entity_poly.pdbx_strand_id
1 'polypeptide(L)'
;MVFGCPIDYTHFPFHSATCKLRITSFNERNSSIVFRNKPWDADRMLDPSAKIIGYSFAISYLTGQDTVQRSWANRSWFSVVGLKIELVGKYGKYISLYFIPTTMFTITSWVSHLLPPTSYPARTSLLVTTFLCQVGIFTSAQKDNPYHDEGLILKPMIYII
;
A
#
# COMPACT_ATOMS: atom_id res chain seq x y z
N MET A 1 0.20 -22.60 6.17
CA MET A 1 -0.90 -22.11 5.32
C MET A 1 -0.48 -20.73 4.85
N VAL A 2 -0.33 -20.51 3.55
CA VAL A 2 0.05 -19.19 2.99
C VAL A 2 -1.24 -18.50 2.58
N PHE A 3 -1.44 -17.28 3.08
CA PHE A 3 -2.63 -16.49 2.80
C PHE A 3 -2.25 -15.36 1.83
N GLY A 4 -2.82 -15.37 0.64
CA GLY A 4 -2.62 -14.32 -0.36
C GLY A 4 -3.56 -13.15 -0.10
N CYS A 5 -3.02 -11.96 -0.02
CA CYS A 5 -3.79 -10.72 0.11
C CYS A 5 -3.52 -9.85 -1.12
N PRO A 6 -4.49 -9.64 -2.02
CA PRO A 6 -4.32 -8.71 -3.12
C PRO A 6 -4.29 -7.29 -2.58
N ILE A 7 -3.19 -6.59 -2.81
CA ILE A 7 -3.04 -5.19 -2.44
C ILE A 7 -3.09 -4.38 -3.75
N ASP A 8 -3.98 -3.40 -3.80
CA ASP A 8 -4.08 -2.48 -4.92
C ASP A 8 -3.20 -1.25 -4.66
N TYR A 9 -2.19 -1.05 -5.49
CA TYR A 9 -1.24 0.05 -5.39
C TYR A 9 -1.54 1.24 -6.31
N THR A 10 -2.72 1.28 -6.95
CA THR A 10 -3.09 2.36 -7.89
C THR A 10 -2.99 3.76 -7.28
N HIS A 11 -3.16 3.87 -5.97
CA HIS A 11 -3.10 5.13 -5.22
C HIS A 11 -1.86 5.23 -4.33
N PHE A 12 -0.77 4.59 -4.70
CA PHE A 12 0.48 4.72 -3.94
C PHE A 12 0.91 6.20 -3.81
N PRO A 13 1.37 6.69 -2.64
CA PRO A 13 1.59 5.99 -1.37
C PRO A 13 0.34 5.88 -0.46
N PHE A 14 -0.81 6.37 -0.87
CA PHE A 14 -2.07 6.42 -0.10
C PHE A 14 -2.95 5.20 -0.35
N HIS A 15 -2.35 4.02 -0.37
CA HIS A 15 -3.08 2.78 -0.63
C HIS A 15 -3.58 2.14 0.65
N SER A 16 -4.73 1.48 0.55
CA SER A 16 -5.29 0.62 1.58
C SER A 16 -5.66 -0.72 0.97
N ALA A 17 -5.54 -1.77 1.75
CA ALA A 17 -5.93 -3.11 1.31
C ALA A 17 -6.86 -3.75 2.33
N THR A 18 -7.81 -4.49 1.82
CA THR A 18 -8.73 -5.29 2.64
C THR A 18 -8.56 -6.75 2.32
N CYS A 19 -8.06 -7.51 3.27
CA CYS A 19 -7.87 -8.95 3.16
C CYS A 19 -8.99 -9.65 3.91
N LYS A 20 -9.62 -10.63 3.28
CA LYS A 20 -10.71 -11.39 3.87
C LYS A 20 -10.29 -12.85 3.99
N LEU A 21 -10.04 -13.33 5.21
CA LEU A 21 -9.89 -14.75 5.50
C LEU A 21 -11.27 -15.35 5.66
N ARG A 22 -11.64 -16.29 4.80
CA ARG A 22 -12.94 -16.95 4.80
C ARG A 22 -12.78 -18.41 5.12
N ILE A 23 -13.57 -18.90 6.07
CA ILE A 23 -13.67 -20.31 6.46
C ILE A 23 -15.12 -20.74 6.22
N THR A 24 -15.30 -21.76 5.42
CA THR A 24 -16.63 -22.32 5.09
C THR A 24 -16.61 -23.83 5.16
N SER A 25 -17.78 -24.44 5.28
CA SER A 25 -17.93 -25.90 5.14
C SER A 25 -17.72 -26.30 3.68
N PHE A 26 -17.09 -27.45 3.46
CA PHE A 26 -16.91 -27.98 2.11
C PHE A 26 -18.17 -28.70 1.58
N ASN A 27 -18.92 -29.36 2.46
CA ASN A 27 -20.01 -30.25 2.07
C ASN A 27 -21.39 -29.82 2.58
N GLU A 28 -21.45 -29.09 3.70
CA GLU A 28 -22.70 -28.74 4.34
C GLU A 28 -23.24 -27.37 3.93
N ARG A 29 -24.52 -27.32 3.57
CA ARG A 29 -25.20 -26.09 3.17
C ARG A 29 -25.55 -25.24 4.40
N ASN A 30 -25.82 -23.97 4.16
CA ASN A 30 -26.25 -23.01 5.19
C ASN A 30 -27.55 -23.42 5.90
N SER A 31 -28.39 -24.29 5.31
CA SER A 31 -29.58 -24.87 5.95
C SER A 31 -29.27 -25.91 7.03
N SER A 32 -28.10 -26.56 6.92
CA SER A 32 -27.68 -27.62 7.85
C SER A 32 -26.72 -27.10 8.92
N ILE A 33 -25.74 -26.25 8.51
CA ILE A 33 -24.73 -25.72 9.41
C ILE A 33 -24.60 -24.20 9.20
N VAL A 34 -24.78 -23.48 10.30
CA VAL A 34 -24.54 -22.01 10.33
C VAL A 34 -23.37 -21.72 11.25
N PHE A 35 -22.30 -21.21 10.68
CA PHE A 35 -21.18 -20.71 11.45
C PHE A 35 -21.51 -19.34 12.04
N ARG A 36 -21.12 -19.12 13.28
CA ARG A 36 -21.26 -17.82 13.95
C ARG A 36 -19.93 -17.42 14.57
N ASN A 37 -19.57 -16.17 14.39
CA ASN A 37 -18.44 -15.60 15.10
C ASN A 37 -18.77 -15.53 16.59
N LYS A 38 -17.95 -16.15 17.43
CA LYS A 38 -18.03 -15.93 18.87
C LYS A 38 -17.37 -14.57 19.14
N PRO A 39 -18.01 -13.65 19.86
CA PRO A 39 -17.37 -12.40 20.22
C PRO A 39 -16.19 -12.71 21.16
N TRP A 40 -15.00 -12.62 20.61
CA TRP A 40 -13.75 -12.62 21.37
C TRP A 40 -13.20 -11.19 21.34
N ASP A 41 -12.53 -10.81 22.41
CA ASP A 41 -11.81 -9.55 22.44
C ASP A 41 -10.77 -9.58 21.33
N ALA A 42 -10.97 -8.76 20.30
CA ALA A 42 -10.04 -8.68 19.16
C ALA A 42 -8.62 -8.36 19.62
N ASP A 43 -8.49 -7.63 20.72
CA ASP A 43 -7.22 -7.28 21.35
C ASP A 43 -6.44 -8.49 21.90
N ARG A 44 -7.11 -9.59 22.21
CA ARG A 44 -6.45 -10.84 22.66
C ARG A 44 -5.95 -11.72 21.54
N MET A 45 -6.43 -11.52 20.32
CA MET A 45 -5.98 -12.29 19.14
C MET A 45 -4.69 -11.75 18.54
N LEU A 46 -4.35 -10.51 18.85
CA LEU A 46 -3.18 -9.87 18.34
C LEU A 46 -2.06 -9.99 19.35
N ASP A 47 -0.96 -10.59 18.95
CA ASP A 47 0.29 -10.41 19.65
C ASP A 47 0.62 -8.89 19.61
N PRO A 48 0.74 -8.22 20.78
CA PRO A 48 1.05 -6.79 20.82
C PRO A 48 2.40 -6.46 20.16
N SER A 49 3.25 -7.47 19.96
CA SER A 49 4.50 -7.36 19.21
C SER A 49 4.33 -7.49 17.70
N ALA A 50 3.18 -7.94 17.21
CA ALA A 50 2.93 -8.09 15.79
C ALA A 50 2.91 -6.72 15.10
N LYS A 51 3.95 -6.42 14.34
CA LYS A 51 4.09 -5.21 13.54
C LYS A 51 4.33 -5.58 12.09
N ILE A 52 3.47 -5.07 11.22
CA ILE A 52 3.72 -5.15 9.78
C ILE A 52 4.49 -3.88 9.39
N ILE A 53 5.70 -4.08 8.88
CA ILE A 53 6.56 -2.96 8.49
C ILE A 53 5.87 -2.18 7.36
N GLY A 54 5.70 -0.88 7.57
CA GLY A 54 5.11 0.02 6.58
C GLY A 54 3.58 0.11 6.59
N TYR A 55 2.88 -0.69 7.39
CA TYR A 55 1.42 -0.68 7.49
C TYR A 55 0.94 -0.53 8.92
N SER A 56 -0.21 0.11 9.09
CA SER A 56 -1.08 -0.07 10.24
C SER A 56 -2.18 -1.05 9.84
N PHE A 57 -2.56 -1.93 10.74
CA PHE A 57 -3.59 -2.92 10.46
C PHE A 57 -4.69 -2.90 11.53
N ALA A 58 -5.92 -3.19 11.10
CA ALA A 58 -7.06 -3.41 11.96
C ALA A 58 -7.69 -4.77 11.60
N ILE A 59 -8.08 -5.54 12.61
CA ILE A 59 -8.73 -6.83 12.42
C ILE A 59 -10.17 -6.72 12.91
N SER A 60 -11.10 -7.18 12.08
CA SER A 60 -12.52 -7.26 12.40
C SER A 60 -13.10 -8.60 11.93
N TYR A 61 -14.25 -8.98 12.45
CA TYR A 61 -14.98 -10.15 11.96
C TYR A 61 -15.70 -9.83 10.65
N LEU A 62 -15.86 -10.84 9.82
CA LEU A 62 -16.75 -10.74 8.65
C LEU A 62 -18.20 -10.56 9.12
N THR A 63 -18.90 -9.58 8.54
CA THR A 63 -20.29 -9.25 8.87
C THR A 63 -21.14 -9.09 7.61
N GLY A 64 -22.45 -9.22 7.76
CA GLY A 64 -23.41 -8.98 6.69
C GLY A 64 -23.26 -9.95 5.51
N GLN A 65 -23.17 -9.43 4.31
CA GLN A 65 -23.11 -10.23 3.07
C GLN A 65 -21.87 -11.12 2.96
N ASP A 66 -20.80 -10.79 3.66
CA ASP A 66 -19.56 -11.57 3.66
C ASP A 66 -19.69 -12.89 4.45
N THR A 67 -20.76 -13.07 5.24
CA THR A 67 -21.00 -14.29 6.02
C THR A 67 -21.69 -15.42 5.25
N VAL A 68 -22.04 -15.17 3.98
CA VAL A 68 -22.69 -16.14 3.11
C VAL A 68 -22.00 -16.18 1.75
N GLN A 69 -21.64 -17.37 1.31
CA GLN A 69 -21.02 -17.59 0.01
C GLN A 69 -21.89 -18.50 -0.85
N ARG A 70 -22.10 -18.11 -2.11
CA ARG A 70 -22.78 -18.94 -3.10
C ARG A 70 -21.76 -19.83 -3.81
N SER A 71 -22.04 -21.15 -3.82
CA SER A 71 -21.28 -22.06 -4.68
C SER A 71 -21.72 -21.92 -6.13
N TRP A 72 -20.76 -21.85 -7.05
CA TRP A 72 -21.06 -21.81 -8.47
C TRP A 72 -21.40 -23.19 -9.06
N ALA A 73 -20.98 -24.29 -8.45
CA ALA A 73 -21.30 -25.62 -8.91
C ALA A 73 -22.78 -25.99 -8.68
N ASN A 74 -23.34 -25.72 -7.50
CA ASN A 74 -24.68 -26.19 -7.10
C ASN A 74 -25.67 -25.08 -6.79
N ARG A 75 -25.34 -23.82 -7.01
CA ARG A 75 -26.15 -22.64 -6.65
C ARG A 75 -26.60 -22.61 -5.17
N SER A 76 -25.96 -23.41 -4.31
CA SER A 76 -26.27 -23.50 -2.88
C SER A 76 -25.56 -22.40 -2.11
N TRP A 77 -26.17 -21.99 -0.99
CA TRP A 77 -25.58 -21.02 -0.06
C TRP A 77 -24.85 -21.75 1.07
N PHE A 78 -23.66 -21.28 1.39
CA PHE A 78 -22.82 -21.80 2.47
C PHE A 78 -22.60 -20.70 3.50
N SER A 79 -22.65 -21.08 4.78
CA SER A 79 -22.28 -20.18 5.86
C SER A 79 -20.76 -19.98 5.87
N VAL A 80 -20.34 -18.74 6.00
CA VAL A 80 -18.93 -18.34 6.03
C VAL A 80 -18.65 -17.59 7.33
N VAL A 81 -17.56 -17.94 7.96
CA VAL A 81 -17.02 -17.23 9.12
C VAL A 81 -15.58 -16.82 8.80
N GLY A 82 -15.11 -15.75 9.39
CA GLY A 82 -13.73 -15.37 9.18
C GLY A 82 -13.39 -13.98 9.68
N LEU A 83 -12.23 -13.54 9.24
CA LEU A 83 -11.63 -12.27 9.66
C LEU A 83 -11.44 -11.37 8.45
N LYS A 84 -11.68 -10.10 8.66
CA LYS A 84 -11.36 -9.00 7.75
C LYS A 84 -10.17 -8.25 8.33
N ILE A 85 -9.09 -8.19 7.57
CA ILE A 85 -7.88 -7.46 7.93
C ILE A 85 -7.80 -6.24 7.04
N GLU A 86 -7.86 -5.07 7.61
CA GLU A 86 -7.67 -3.79 6.92
C GLU A 86 -6.23 -3.33 7.12
N LEU A 87 -5.52 -3.13 6.01
CA LEU A 87 -4.15 -2.65 5.97
C LEU A 87 -4.17 -1.22 5.43
N VAL A 88 -3.60 -0.29 6.18
CA VAL A 88 -3.44 1.10 5.75
C VAL A 88 -1.96 1.43 5.69
N GLY A 89 -1.48 1.82 4.52
CA GLY A 89 -0.08 2.18 4.30
C GLY A 89 0.34 3.40 5.12
N LYS A 90 1.49 3.33 5.75
CA LYS A 90 2.10 4.48 6.46
C LYS A 90 2.86 5.34 5.47
N TYR A 91 2.18 6.32 4.89
CA TYR A 91 2.73 7.18 3.85
C TYR A 91 3.75 8.21 4.36
N GLY A 92 3.76 8.53 5.66
CA GLY A 92 4.66 9.55 6.22
C GLY A 92 6.14 9.32 5.91
N LYS A 93 6.60 8.06 5.94
CA LYS A 93 7.96 7.68 5.57
C LYS A 93 8.27 8.03 4.11
N TYR A 94 7.34 7.74 3.20
CA TYR A 94 7.52 8.00 1.77
C TYR A 94 7.52 9.49 1.45
N ILE A 95 6.63 10.26 2.10
CA ILE A 95 6.60 11.71 1.95
C ILE A 95 7.92 12.31 2.41
N SER A 96 8.37 11.96 3.62
CA SER A 96 9.59 12.53 4.19
C SER A 96 10.86 12.12 3.43
N LEU A 97 10.93 10.88 2.93
CA LEU A 97 12.16 10.35 2.34
C LEU A 97 12.29 10.67 0.85
N TYR A 98 11.17 10.76 0.12
CA TYR A 98 11.18 10.92 -1.33
C TYR A 98 10.59 12.26 -1.79
N PHE A 99 9.39 12.63 -1.32
CA PHE A 99 8.72 13.82 -1.83
C PHE A 99 9.38 15.12 -1.38
N ILE A 100 9.74 15.23 -0.10
CA ILE A 100 10.39 16.45 0.42
C ILE A 100 11.73 16.72 -0.28
N PRO A 101 12.69 15.76 -0.37
CA PRO A 101 13.95 16.01 -1.06
C PRO A 101 13.77 16.34 -2.55
N THR A 102 12.85 15.63 -3.24
CA THR A 102 12.59 15.88 -4.66
C THR A 102 12.08 17.30 -4.88
N THR A 103 11.12 17.78 -4.08
CA THR A 103 10.63 19.16 -4.17
C THR A 103 11.71 20.19 -3.88
N MET A 104 12.58 19.95 -2.90
CA MET A 104 13.69 20.84 -2.58
C MET A 104 14.68 20.93 -3.75
N PHE A 105 15.04 19.81 -4.39
CA PHE A 105 15.91 19.83 -5.57
C PHE A 105 15.27 20.51 -6.78
N THR A 106 13.96 20.35 -6.97
CA THR A 106 13.23 21.04 -8.04
C THR A 106 13.25 22.56 -7.82
N ILE A 107 12.99 23.03 -6.60
CA ILE A 107 13.08 24.45 -6.25
C ILE A 107 14.51 24.98 -6.47
N THR A 108 15.52 24.21 -6.05
CA THR A 108 16.93 24.58 -6.26
C THR A 108 17.28 24.67 -7.74
N SER A 109 16.74 23.79 -8.58
CA SER A 109 16.88 23.86 -10.03
C SER A 109 16.31 25.18 -10.60
N TRP A 110 15.15 25.64 -10.09
CA TRP A 110 14.58 26.93 -10.52
C TRP A 110 15.43 28.12 -10.11
N VAL A 111 16.12 28.06 -8.96
CA VAL A 111 17.06 29.10 -8.52
C VAL A 111 18.18 29.31 -9.55
N SER A 112 18.53 28.27 -10.32
CA SER A 112 19.54 28.41 -11.40
C SER A 112 19.19 29.48 -12.43
N HIS A 113 17.91 29.74 -12.66
CA HIS A 113 17.43 30.76 -13.60
C HIS A 113 17.65 32.21 -13.08
N LEU A 114 17.78 32.37 -11.76
CA LEU A 114 18.06 33.68 -11.14
C LEU A 114 19.54 34.09 -11.26
N LEU A 115 20.42 33.13 -11.56
CA LEU A 115 21.84 33.44 -11.76
C LEU A 115 22.08 34.24 -13.04
N PRO A 116 23.00 35.18 -13.04
CA PRO A 116 23.31 35.98 -14.22
C PRO A 116 23.79 35.11 -15.38
N PRO A 117 23.46 35.47 -16.65
CA PRO A 117 23.79 34.67 -17.82
C PRO A 117 25.31 34.52 -18.06
N THR A 118 26.13 35.35 -17.47
CA THR A 118 27.60 35.29 -17.56
C THR A 118 28.21 34.13 -16.77
N SER A 119 27.47 33.53 -15.81
CA SER A 119 27.96 32.44 -14.96
C SER A 119 27.51 31.05 -15.45
N TYR A 120 27.77 30.73 -16.73
CA TYR A 120 27.43 29.44 -17.35
C TYR A 120 27.93 28.22 -16.56
N PRO A 121 29.18 28.16 -16.07
CA PRO A 121 29.66 26.98 -15.38
C PRO A 121 28.91 26.72 -14.06
N ALA A 122 28.51 27.75 -13.33
CA ALA A 122 27.76 27.62 -12.09
C ALA A 122 26.35 27.12 -12.36
N ARG A 123 25.67 27.58 -13.40
CA ARG A 123 24.33 27.14 -13.81
C ARG A 123 24.33 25.68 -14.21
N THR A 124 25.25 25.29 -15.10
CA THR A 124 25.34 23.89 -15.57
C THR A 124 25.68 22.93 -14.46
N SER A 125 26.61 23.28 -13.58
CA SER A 125 26.99 22.47 -12.43
C SER A 125 25.78 22.25 -11.51
N LEU A 126 25.00 23.27 -11.19
CA LEU A 126 23.85 23.20 -10.33
C LEU A 126 22.72 22.32 -10.93
N LEU A 127 22.47 22.47 -12.25
CA LEU A 127 21.46 21.64 -12.92
C LEU A 127 21.86 20.17 -13.00
N VAL A 128 23.13 19.89 -13.33
CA VAL A 128 23.61 18.49 -13.41
C VAL A 128 23.59 17.83 -12.06
N THR A 129 24.02 18.52 -10.99
CA THR A 129 24.02 17.94 -9.64
C THR A 129 22.60 17.68 -9.13
N THR A 130 21.67 18.61 -9.32
CA THR A 130 20.27 18.40 -8.92
C THR A 130 19.61 17.26 -9.69
N PHE A 131 19.89 17.14 -10.99
CA PHE A 131 19.41 16.03 -11.81
C PHE A 131 19.94 14.67 -11.33
N LEU A 132 21.25 14.57 -11.07
CA LEU A 132 21.85 13.34 -10.54
C LEU A 132 21.28 12.94 -9.17
N CYS A 133 21.05 13.92 -8.29
CA CYS A 133 20.39 13.67 -7.01
C CYS A 133 18.96 13.15 -7.18
N GLN A 134 18.19 13.71 -8.11
CA GLN A 134 16.83 13.24 -8.40
C GLN A 134 16.82 11.81 -8.94
N VAL A 135 17.75 11.48 -9.86
CA VAL A 135 17.91 10.10 -10.35
C VAL A 135 18.27 9.15 -9.20
N GLY A 136 19.15 9.56 -8.28
CA GLY A 136 19.50 8.77 -7.10
C GLY A 136 18.31 8.49 -6.17
N ILE A 137 17.48 9.51 -5.91
CA ILE A 137 16.25 9.36 -5.12
C ILE A 137 15.27 8.43 -5.85
N PHE A 138 15.10 8.60 -7.15
CA PHE A 138 14.21 7.76 -7.95
C PHE A 138 14.62 6.28 -7.93
N THR A 139 15.91 5.98 -8.13
CA THR A 139 16.42 4.61 -8.08
C THR A 139 16.29 4.00 -6.69
N SER A 140 16.46 4.79 -5.63
CA SER A 140 16.22 4.35 -4.25
C SER A 140 14.73 4.04 -4.00
N ALA A 141 13.84 4.89 -4.50
CA ALA A 141 12.40 4.68 -4.38
C ALA A 141 11.92 3.43 -5.11
N GLN A 142 12.52 3.12 -6.27
CA GLN A 142 12.24 1.87 -6.99
C GLN A 142 12.68 0.63 -6.19
N LYS A 143 13.83 0.68 -5.54
CA LYS A 143 14.34 -0.43 -4.70
C LYS A 143 13.44 -0.73 -3.50
N ASP A 144 12.89 0.31 -2.88
CA ASP A 144 12.03 0.18 -1.71
C ASP A 144 10.59 -0.25 -2.08
N ASN A 145 10.27 -0.28 -3.37
CA ASN A 145 8.97 -0.74 -3.85
C ASN A 145 8.95 -2.26 -4.00
N PRO A 146 8.08 -2.98 -3.29
CA PRO A 146 7.96 -4.43 -3.42
C PRO A 146 7.42 -4.89 -4.79
N TYR A 147 6.87 -3.97 -5.60
CA TYR A 147 6.31 -4.25 -6.92
C TYR A 147 7.06 -3.53 -8.03
N HIS A 148 8.23 -4.03 -8.33
CA HIS A 148 9.12 -3.50 -9.36
C HIS A 148 8.52 -3.53 -10.79
N ASP A 149 7.55 -4.41 -11.05
CA ASP A 149 7.08 -4.69 -12.42
C ASP A 149 5.99 -3.77 -12.96
N GLU A 150 5.29 -2.98 -12.14
CA GLU A 150 4.10 -2.26 -12.63
C GLU A 150 4.29 -0.77 -12.93
N GLY A 151 5.48 -0.21 -12.82
CA GLY A 151 5.75 1.19 -13.19
C GLY A 151 4.97 2.27 -12.41
N LEU A 152 4.34 1.87 -11.31
CA LEU A 152 3.31 2.64 -10.61
C LEU A 152 3.86 3.84 -9.81
N ILE A 153 5.15 3.79 -9.44
CA ILE A 153 5.80 4.91 -8.71
C ILE A 153 6.05 6.12 -9.62
N LEU A 154 6.17 5.88 -10.91
CA LEU A 154 6.45 6.95 -11.87
C LEU A 154 5.34 8.01 -11.94
N LYS A 155 4.08 7.62 -11.77
CA LYS A 155 2.96 8.55 -11.93
C LYS A 155 3.02 9.76 -10.99
N PRO A 156 3.08 9.61 -9.65
CA PRO A 156 3.11 10.78 -8.78
C PRO A 156 4.43 11.57 -8.86
N MET A 157 5.58 10.93 -9.14
CA MET A 157 6.86 11.64 -9.27
C MET A 157 6.96 12.45 -10.56
N ILE A 158 6.41 11.98 -11.68
CA ILE A 158 6.39 12.71 -12.96
C ILE A 158 5.58 14.02 -12.85
N TYR A 159 4.55 14.08 -12.01
CA TYR A 159 3.78 15.30 -11.80
C TYR A 159 4.49 16.36 -10.94
N ILE A 160 5.60 16.02 -10.28
CA ILE A 160 6.36 16.92 -9.40
C ILE A 160 7.61 17.46 -10.11
N ILE A 161 8.12 16.77 -11.11
CA ILE A 161 9.26 17.17 -11.94
C ILE A 161 8.78 17.96 -13.16
#